data_d640cd130381876b2dd86b8f551a5e17
#
_entry.id   d640cd130381876b2dd86b8f551a5e17
#
_cell.length_a   1.000
_cell.length_b   1.000
_cell.length_c   1.000
_cell.angle_alpha   90.00
_cell.angle_beta   90.00
_cell.angle_gamma   90.00
#
_symmetry.space_group_name_H-M   'P 1'
#
loop_
_entity.id
_entity.type
_entity.pdbx_description
1 polymer ?
#
loop_
_entity_poly.entity_id
_entity_poly.type
_entity_poly.pdbx_seq_one_letter_code
_entity_poly.pdbx_strand_id
1 'polypeptide(L)'
;MIGLPVCAVVAAVGYLASRRVRTDDIVLGATPLGDPPDGTEEPSDEELMVGADPTGPGTVLFLILAPVIQIVIGTVGRMLVPDPSKADSVLSLVGAPLVALLTAALLACVVLGCQQHWSLDQPGRTVDHALPDVAVVVLVAGAGGVFASILVASGAGAALSRALMAVHMPVLLAGFVICLALRASQGSATVAILTTAGLLVDNVAAGGYDALHIALIALAIGFGALGLSHVNDGGFWIFTTCTGLSVQDGLRAWTVLTTVRGLAGFLLTALVWLLA
;
A
#
# COMPACT_ATOMS: atom_id res chain seq x y z
N MET A 1 6.00 7.23 -20.06
CA MET A 1 4.67 7.88 -20.14
C MET A 1 3.48 6.91 -20.21
N ILE A 2 3.68 5.62 -20.51
CA ILE A 2 2.60 4.61 -20.64
C ILE A 2 1.98 4.23 -19.27
N GLY A 3 2.74 4.31 -18.18
CA GLY A 3 2.26 3.94 -16.84
C GLY A 3 1.05 4.75 -16.36
N LEU A 4 1.00 6.06 -16.65
CA LEU A 4 -0.12 6.91 -16.22
C LEU A 4 -1.48 6.51 -16.81
N PRO A 5 -1.63 6.30 -18.14
CA PRO A 5 -2.91 5.84 -18.69
C PRO A 5 -3.29 4.44 -18.20
N VAL A 6 -2.33 3.51 -18.05
CA VAL A 6 -2.61 2.19 -17.48
C VAL A 6 -3.11 2.31 -16.03
N CYS A 7 -2.47 3.11 -15.20
CA CYS A 7 -2.92 3.36 -13.83
C CYS A 7 -4.31 4.02 -13.78
N ALA A 8 -4.61 4.97 -14.68
CA ALA A 8 -5.93 5.60 -14.76
C ALA A 8 -7.03 4.60 -15.12
N VAL A 9 -6.79 3.72 -16.11
CA VAL A 9 -7.75 2.67 -16.47
C VAL A 9 -7.93 1.67 -15.33
N VAL A 10 -6.84 1.24 -14.66
CA VAL A 10 -6.91 0.35 -13.50
C VAL A 10 -7.67 0.99 -12.35
N ALA A 11 -7.48 2.27 -12.09
CA ALA A 11 -8.26 3.01 -11.10
C ALA A 11 -9.75 3.07 -11.46
N ALA A 12 -10.09 3.31 -12.75
CA ALA A 12 -11.46 3.29 -13.23
C ALA A 12 -12.11 1.90 -13.11
N VAL A 13 -11.38 0.83 -13.48
CA VAL A 13 -11.83 -0.56 -13.29
C VAL A 13 -12.04 -0.86 -11.80
N GLY A 14 -11.11 -0.45 -10.94
CA GLY A 14 -11.24 -0.58 -9.49
C GLY A 14 -12.48 0.14 -8.95
N TYR A 15 -12.75 1.36 -9.41
CA TYR A 15 -13.96 2.12 -9.06
C TYR A 15 -15.22 1.42 -9.53
N LEU A 16 -15.27 0.92 -10.77
CA LEU A 16 -16.42 0.18 -11.28
C LEU A 16 -16.63 -1.15 -10.55
N ALA A 17 -15.56 -1.84 -10.18
CA ALA A 17 -15.64 -3.07 -9.39
C ALA A 17 -16.14 -2.79 -7.97
N SER A 18 -15.72 -1.69 -7.33
CA SER A 18 -16.19 -1.30 -6.00
C SER A 18 -17.69 -1.03 -5.96
N ARG A 19 -18.27 -0.51 -7.04
CA ARG A 19 -19.73 -0.29 -7.16
C ARG A 19 -20.55 -1.59 -7.21
N ARG A 20 -19.91 -2.73 -7.52
CA ARG A 20 -20.56 -4.05 -7.55
C ARG A 20 -20.42 -4.82 -6.23
N VAL A 21 -19.57 -4.34 -5.32
CA VAL A 21 -19.51 -4.90 -3.97
C VAL A 21 -20.82 -4.54 -3.28
N ARG A 22 -21.62 -5.55 -2.93
CA ARG A 22 -22.86 -5.34 -2.18
C ARG A 22 -22.48 -4.92 -0.77
N THR A 23 -22.81 -3.68 -0.45
CA THR A 23 -22.57 -3.10 0.89
C THR A 23 -23.74 -3.31 1.82
N ASP A 24 -24.86 -3.83 1.30
CA ASP A 24 -26.10 -4.01 2.06
C ASP A 24 -25.96 -4.96 3.24
N ASP A 25 -25.00 -5.92 3.14
CA ASP A 25 -24.71 -6.91 4.18
C ASP A 25 -23.46 -6.54 5.02
N ILE A 26 -22.86 -5.37 4.78
CA ILE A 26 -21.63 -4.92 5.49
C ILE A 26 -22.06 -4.14 6.74
N VAL A 27 -21.75 -4.68 7.90
CA VAL A 27 -21.94 -3.99 9.19
C VAL A 27 -20.76 -3.07 9.42
N LEU A 28 -20.98 -1.75 9.27
CA LEU A 28 -19.98 -0.74 9.64
C LEU A 28 -19.98 -0.59 11.17
N GLY A 29 -18.79 -0.52 11.77
CA GLY A 29 -18.61 -0.32 13.20
C GLY A 29 -18.53 -1.59 14.05
N ALA A 30 -18.46 -2.78 13.42
CA ALA A 30 -18.09 -3.98 14.15
C ALA A 30 -16.59 -3.94 14.49
N THR A 31 -16.26 -3.83 15.78
CA THR A 31 -14.88 -3.90 16.26
C THR A 31 -14.25 -5.23 15.84
N PRO A 32 -13.09 -5.26 15.15
CA PRO A 32 -12.47 -6.49 14.66
C PRO A 32 -11.93 -7.41 15.76
N LEU A 33 -11.78 -6.94 16.96
CA LEU A 33 -11.22 -7.63 18.11
C LEU A 33 -12.25 -7.55 19.23
N GLY A 34 -12.79 -8.70 19.62
CA GLY A 34 -13.81 -8.92 20.64
C GLY A 34 -13.96 -7.88 21.75
N ASP A 35 -15.10 -7.89 22.41
CA ASP A 35 -15.43 -6.96 23.47
C ASP A 35 -14.27 -6.74 24.45
N PRO A 36 -14.00 -5.48 24.88
CA PRO A 36 -12.98 -5.20 25.87
C PRO A 36 -13.29 -5.95 27.16
N PRO A 37 -12.28 -6.35 27.94
CA PRO A 37 -12.51 -7.04 29.21
C PRO A 37 -13.39 -6.16 30.11
N ASP A 38 -14.43 -6.81 30.64
CA ASP A 38 -15.47 -6.25 31.48
C ASP A 38 -14.93 -5.24 32.49
N GLY A 39 -15.38 -3.97 32.38
CA GLY A 39 -15.15 -2.94 33.39
C GLY A 39 -14.38 -1.67 32.96
N THR A 40 -13.95 -1.54 31.71
CA THR A 40 -13.51 -0.25 31.18
C THR A 40 -14.59 0.33 30.27
N GLU A 41 -15.33 1.31 30.78
CA GLU A 41 -16.15 2.17 29.93
C GLU A 41 -15.19 2.95 29.04
N GLU A 42 -14.95 2.45 27.82
CA GLU A 42 -14.32 3.27 26.77
C GLU A 42 -15.29 4.41 26.47
N PRO A 43 -14.82 5.67 26.41
CA PRO A 43 -15.65 6.78 25.96
C PRO A 43 -16.19 6.41 24.57
N SER A 44 -17.50 6.45 24.40
CA SER A 44 -18.12 6.16 23.11
C SER A 44 -17.56 7.10 22.04
N ASP A 45 -17.46 6.62 20.80
CA ASP A 45 -17.05 7.45 19.65
C ASP A 45 -17.89 8.75 19.57
N GLU A 46 -19.11 8.75 20.08
CA GLU A 46 -19.96 9.93 20.27
C GLU A 46 -19.39 10.93 21.27
N GLU A 47 -18.79 10.49 22.37
CA GLU A 47 -18.18 11.39 23.38
C GLU A 47 -16.88 12.02 22.87
N LEU A 48 -16.12 11.32 22.01
CA LEU A 48 -14.93 11.87 21.33
C LEU A 48 -15.31 12.88 20.23
N MET A 49 -16.51 12.77 19.69
CA MET A 49 -17.03 13.65 18.62
C MET A 49 -17.88 14.83 19.13
N VAL A 50 -18.21 14.87 20.41
CA VAL A 50 -19.01 15.96 21.01
C VAL A 50 -18.22 17.26 20.97
N GLY A 51 -18.54 18.11 19.99
CA GLY A 51 -17.99 19.47 19.84
C GLY A 51 -16.98 19.68 18.73
N ALA A 52 -16.65 18.65 17.95
CA ALA A 52 -15.80 18.82 16.78
C ALA A 52 -16.63 19.33 15.59
N ASP A 53 -16.37 20.54 15.12
CA ASP A 53 -16.86 20.98 13.82
C ASP A 53 -16.33 20.02 12.73
N PRO A 54 -17.18 19.58 11.79
CA PRO A 54 -16.75 18.65 10.76
C PRO A 54 -15.60 19.27 9.96
N THR A 55 -14.46 18.58 9.97
CA THR A 55 -13.29 19.02 9.20
C THR A 55 -13.65 19.13 7.74
N GLY A 56 -13.46 20.29 7.12
CA GLY A 56 -13.80 20.53 5.73
C GLY A 56 -13.06 19.57 4.79
N PRO A 57 -13.70 19.11 3.69
CA PRO A 57 -13.11 18.14 2.77
C PRO A 57 -11.79 18.63 2.16
N GLY A 58 -11.59 19.94 2.04
CA GLY A 58 -10.33 20.54 1.58
C GLY A 58 -9.19 20.32 2.56
N THR A 59 -9.43 20.41 3.87
CA THR A 59 -8.41 20.15 4.89
C THR A 59 -7.99 18.69 4.89
N VAL A 60 -8.96 17.77 4.79
CA VAL A 60 -8.68 16.33 4.71
C VAL A 60 -7.85 16.02 3.46
N LEU A 61 -8.25 16.54 2.31
CA LEU A 61 -7.51 16.35 1.06
C LEU A 61 -6.09 16.93 1.15
N PHE A 62 -5.92 18.11 1.73
CA PHE A 62 -4.61 18.73 1.95
C PHE A 62 -3.71 17.86 2.83
N LEU A 63 -4.21 17.34 3.95
CA LEU A 63 -3.43 16.49 4.86
C LEU A 63 -3.02 15.16 4.20
N ILE A 64 -3.89 14.58 3.36
CA ILE A 64 -3.57 13.36 2.61
C ILE A 64 -2.53 13.62 1.52
N LEU A 65 -2.62 14.75 0.82
CA LEU A 65 -1.72 15.06 -0.29
C LEU A 65 -0.36 15.60 0.16
N ALA A 66 -0.28 16.22 1.34
CA ALA A 66 0.94 16.84 1.84
C ALA A 66 2.16 15.89 1.83
N PRO A 67 2.10 14.67 2.42
CA PRO A 67 3.23 13.74 2.39
C PRO A 67 3.55 13.25 0.97
N VAL A 68 2.55 13.08 0.12
CA VAL A 68 2.75 12.67 -1.28
C VAL A 68 3.51 13.75 -2.05
N ILE A 69 3.08 15.02 -1.92
CA ILE A 69 3.72 16.16 -2.55
C ILE A 69 5.16 16.31 -2.03
N GLN A 70 5.37 16.15 -0.73
CA GLN A 70 6.69 16.21 -0.10
C GLN A 70 7.64 15.15 -0.67
N ILE A 71 7.20 13.90 -0.80
CA ILE A 71 7.98 12.80 -1.40
C ILE A 71 8.30 13.11 -2.87
N VAL A 72 7.31 13.61 -3.64
CA VAL A 72 7.50 13.99 -5.05
C VAL A 72 8.54 15.11 -5.18
N ILE A 73 8.43 16.16 -4.36
CA ILE A 73 9.41 17.27 -4.36
C ILE A 73 10.82 16.75 -4.06
N GLY A 74 10.97 15.88 -3.05
CA GLY A 74 12.27 15.29 -2.72
C GLY A 74 12.83 14.43 -3.86
N THR A 75 11.99 13.60 -4.47
CA THR A 75 12.40 12.68 -5.55
C THR A 75 12.75 13.43 -6.84
N VAL A 76 11.86 14.33 -7.30
CA VAL A 76 12.06 15.11 -8.53
C VAL A 76 13.17 16.14 -8.34
N GLY A 77 13.21 16.78 -7.16
CA GLY A 77 14.25 17.77 -6.85
C GLY A 77 15.65 17.18 -6.94
N ARG A 78 15.85 15.94 -6.48
CA ARG A 78 17.14 15.24 -6.61
C ARG A 78 17.56 15.00 -8.07
N MET A 79 16.60 14.79 -8.97
CA MET A 79 16.92 14.64 -10.41
C MET A 79 17.43 15.91 -11.06
N LEU A 80 17.16 17.08 -10.45
CA LEU A 80 17.51 18.39 -10.99
C LEU A 80 18.80 18.98 -10.38
N VAL A 81 19.33 18.35 -9.33
CA VAL A 81 20.50 18.85 -8.58
C VAL A 81 21.70 17.94 -8.84
N PRO A 82 22.93 18.50 -9.06
CA PRO A 82 24.15 17.71 -9.23
C PRO A 82 24.50 16.87 -8.00
N ASP A 83 24.88 15.62 -8.21
CA ASP A 83 25.39 14.70 -7.20
C ASP A 83 26.93 14.84 -7.03
N PRO A 84 27.50 14.77 -5.82
CA PRO A 84 26.89 14.97 -4.50
C PRO A 84 26.86 16.45 -4.10
N SER A 85 25.72 16.94 -3.64
CA SER A 85 25.59 18.32 -3.14
C SER A 85 24.86 18.35 -1.79
N LYS A 86 25.04 19.47 -1.04
CA LYS A 86 24.24 19.68 0.19
C LYS A 86 22.75 19.72 -0.10
N ALA A 87 22.36 20.22 -1.27
CA ALA A 87 20.97 20.25 -1.71
C ALA A 87 20.42 18.83 -1.97
N ASP A 88 21.20 17.93 -2.58
CA ASP A 88 20.81 16.52 -2.74
C ASP A 88 20.56 15.84 -1.39
N SER A 89 21.45 16.05 -0.41
CA SER A 89 21.29 15.49 0.94
C SER A 89 20.02 16.00 1.64
N VAL A 90 19.71 17.28 1.53
CA VAL A 90 18.49 17.89 2.10
C VAL A 90 17.24 17.36 1.40
N LEU A 91 17.24 17.30 0.07
CA LEU A 91 16.12 16.77 -0.71
C LEU A 91 15.88 15.27 -0.45
N SER A 92 16.96 14.51 -0.28
CA SER A 92 16.91 13.11 0.12
C SER A 92 16.23 12.91 1.49
N LEU A 93 16.58 13.73 2.47
CA LEU A 93 16.00 13.72 3.80
C LEU A 93 14.53 14.15 3.77
N VAL A 94 14.23 15.28 3.14
CA VAL A 94 12.87 15.83 3.06
C VAL A 94 11.94 14.90 2.30
N GLY A 95 12.40 14.26 1.22
CA GLY A 95 11.64 13.31 0.43
C GLY A 95 11.59 11.89 1.00
N ALA A 96 12.30 11.62 2.10
CA ALA A 96 12.25 10.30 2.73
C ALA A 96 10.82 10.00 3.25
N PRO A 97 10.23 8.83 2.92
CA PRO A 97 8.84 8.51 3.30
C PRO A 97 8.59 8.63 4.80
N LEU A 98 9.55 8.22 5.63
CA LEU A 98 9.45 8.33 7.09
C LEU A 98 9.32 9.80 7.53
N VAL A 99 10.16 10.69 6.97
CA VAL A 99 10.13 12.12 7.30
C VAL A 99 8.84 12.75 6.79
N ALA A 100 8.39 12.40 5.59
CA ALA A 100 7.15 12.90 5.03
C ALA A 100 5.92 12.49 5.86
N LEU A 101 5.85 11.24 6.33
CA LEU A 101 4.77 10.77 7.19
C LEU A 101 4.80 11.42 8.57
N LEU A 102 5.99 11.57 9.17
CA LEU A 102 6.13 12.27 10.45
C LEU A 102 5.71 13.75 10.33
N THR A 103 6.15 14.42 9.27
CA THR A 103 5.74 15.81 8.98
C THR A 103 4.22 15.90 8.80
N ALA A 104 3.60 14.94 8.10
CA ALA A 104 2.15 14.89 7.91
C ALA A 104 1.40 14.70 9.23
N ALA A 105 1.89 13.82 10.11
CA ALA A 105 1.30 13.61 11.43
C ALA A 105 1.36 14.88 12.29
N LEU A 106 2.52 15.54 12.33
CA LEU A 106 2.67 16.81 13.04
C LEU A 106 1.79 17.91 12.44
N LEU A 107 1.73 17.98 11.11
CA LEU A 107 0.87 18.95 10.41
C LEU A 107 -0.61 18.69 10.70
N ALA A 108 -1.04 17.43 10.75
CA ALA A 108 -2.39 17.05 11.12
C ALA A 108 -2.72 17.51 12.56
N CYS A 109 -1.84 17.25 13.52
CA CYS A 109 -2.03 17.71 14.90
C CYS A 109 -2.15 19.25 15.00
N VAL A 110 -1.33 19.98 14.25
CA VAL A 110 -1.38 21.45 14.24
C VAL A 110 -2.64 21.97 13.56
N VAL A 111 -2.93 21.47 12.35
CA VAL A 111 -4.07 21.96 11.55
C VAL A 111 -5.40 21.63 12.24
N LEU A 112 -5.58 20.38 12.67
CA LEU A 112 -6.80 19.95 13.35
C LEU A 112 -6.90 20.58 14.75
N GLY A 113 -5.79 20.65 15.48
CA GLY A 113 -5.75 21.29 16.78
C GLY A 113 -6.13 22.77 16.72
N CYS A 114 -5.66 23.51 15.70
CA CYS A 114 -6.05 24.90 15.51
C CYS A 114 -7.50 25.07 15.05
N GLN A 115 -8.00 24.20 14.18
CA GLN A 115 -9.38 24.27 13.67
C GLN A 115 -10.40 23.86 14.73
N GLN A 116 -10.08 22.87 15.55
CA GLN A 116 -10.97 22.32 16.56
C GLN A 116 -10.71 22.87 17.98
N HIS A 117 -9.84 23.88 18.09
CA HIS A 117 -9.49 24.50 19.38
C HIS A 117 -9.03 23.50 20.44
N TRP A 118 -8.20 22.52 20.05
CA TRP A 118 -7.74 21.48 20.97
C TRP A 118 -6.99 22.06 22.16
N SER A 119 -7.23 21.48 23.35
CA SER A 119 -6.39 21.70 24.50
C SER A 119 -5.02 21.05 24.32
N LEU A 120 -4.01 21.47 25.09
CA LEU A 120 -2.64 20.93 25.02
C LEU A 120 -2.55 19.41 25.25
N ASP A 121 -3.51 18.84 25.95
CA ASP A 121 -3.56 17.40 26.27
C ASP A 121 -4.25 16.57 25.20
N GLN A 122 -5.06 17.17 24.33
CA GLN A 122 -5.85 16.47 23.32
C GLN A 122 -5.00 15.72 22.28
N PRO A 123 -3.91 16.29 21.72
CA PRO A 123 -3.06 15.54 20.79
C PRO A 123 -2.51 14.26 21.41
N GLY A 124 -2.09 14.29 22.68
CA GLY A 124 -1.61 13.12 23.41
C GLY A 124 -2.69 12.05 23.52
N ARG A 125 -3.89 12.43 23.95
CA ARG A 125 -5.03 11.50 24.07
C ARG A 125 -5.41 10.88 22.72
N THR A 126 -5.46 11.68 21.65
CA THR A 126 -5.74 11.18 20.29
C THR A 126 -4.71 10.13 19.84
N VAL A 127 -3.43 10.36 20.15
CA VAL A 127 -2.36 9.39 19.83
C VAL A 127 -2.54 8.14 20.70
N ASP A 128 -2.81 8.27 21.99
CA ASP A 128 -3.01 7.15 22.91
C ASP A 128 -4.18 6.26 22.46
N HIS A 129 -5.29 6.85 22.02
CA HIS A 129 -6.44 6.10 21.47
C HIS A 129 -6.12 5.40 20.13
N ALA A 130 -5.25 5.95 19.32
CA ALA A 130 -4.85 5.31 18.05
C ALA A 130 -3.82 4.17 18.23
N LEU A 131 -3.14 4.08 19.38
CA LEU A 131 -2.08 3.11 19.61
C LEU A 131 -2.53 1.64 19.49
N PRO A 132 -3.69 1.22 20.04
CA PRO A 132 -4.16 -0.17 19.92
C PRO A 132 -4.31 -0.59 18.45
N ASP A 133 -4.93 0.23 17.62
CA ASP A 133 -5.15 -0.03 16.20
C ASP A 133 -3.83 -0.10 15.42
N VAL A 134 -2.93 0.85 15.69
CA VAL A 134 -1.59 0.89 15.12
C VAL A 134 -0.77 -0.33 15.55
N ALA A 135 -0.90 -0.79 16.81
CA ALA A 135 -0.15 -1.93 17.33
C ALA A 135 -0.45 -3.21 16.53
N VAL A 136 -1.70 -3.47 16.16
CA VAL A 136 -2.08 -4.62 15.31
C VAL A 136 -1.39 -4.52 13.94
N VAL A 137 -1.44 -3.35 13.30
CA VAL A 137 -0.82 -3.12 12.00
C VAL A 137 0.70 -3.32 12.07
N VAL A 138 1.37 -2.78 13.09
CA VAL A 138 2.82 -2.92 13.30
C VAL A 138 3.20 -4.38 13.55
N LEU A 139 2.42 -5.09 14.39
CA LEU A 139 2.66 -6.51 14.68
C LEU A 139 2.55 -7.38 13.43
N VAL A 140 1.47 -7.20 12.65
CA VAL A 140 1.24 -7.96 11.42
C VAL A 140 2.30 -7.63 10.36
N ALA A 141 2.63 -6.35 10.18
CA ALA A 141 3.67 -5.93 9.25
C ALA A 141 5.05 -6.46 9.65
N GLY A 142 5.38 -6.43 10.95
CA GLY A 142 6.61 -6.99 11.49
C GLY A 142 6.70 -8.50 11.31
N ALA A 143 5.66 -9.24 11.69
CA ALA A 143 5.58 -10.69 11.51
C ALA A 143 5.66 -11.08 10.02
N GLY A 144 4.95 -10.34 9.15
CA GLY A 144 5.02 -10.50 7.70
C GLY A 144 6.43 -10.29 7.15
N GLY A 145 7.15 -9.27 7.64
CA GLY A 145 8.54 -8.99 7.26
C GLY A 145 9.51 -10.11 7.69
N VAL A 146 9.34 -10.65 8.89
CA VAL A 146 10.13 -11.82 9.36
C VAL A 146 9.85 -13.04 8.50
N PHE A 147 8.58 -13.35 8.24
CA PHE A 147 8.19 -14.45 7.37
C PHE A 147 8.77 -14.30 5.95
N ALA A 148 8.69 -13.09 5.39
CA ALA A 148 9.26 -12.77 4.09
C ALA A 148 10.78 -13.03 4.05
N SER A 149 11.53 -12.59 5.06
CA SER A 149 12.97 -12.81 5.11
C SER A 149 13.35 -14.29 5.22
N ILE A 150 12.56 -15.08 5.96
CA ILE A 150 12.75 -16.54 6.04
C ILE A 150 12.44 -17.18 4.68
N LEU A 151 11.38 -16.77 4.00
CA LEU A 151 11.02 -17.29 2.68
C LEU A 151 12.11 -17.00 1.63
N VAL A 152 12.68 -15.80 1.65
CA VAL A 152 13.81 -15.44 0.79
C VAL A 152 15.05 -16.26 1.15
N ALA A 153 15.41 -16.34 2.43
CA ALA A 153 16.58 -17.08 2.91
C ALA A 153 16.48 -18.59 2.64
N SER A 154 15.27 -19.16 2.64
CA SER A 154 15.01 -20.58 2.31
C SER A 154 15.23 -20.92 0.83
N GLY A 155 15.36 -19.91 -0.04
CA GLY A 155 15.47 -20.09 -1.49
C GLY A 155 14.15 -20.49 -2.18
N ALA A 156 13.02 -20.45 -1.50
CA ALA A 156 11.72 -20.81 -2.06
C ALA A 156 11.34 -19.93 -3.28
N GLY A 157 11.63 -18.62 -3.22
CA GLY A 157 11.42 -17.71 -4.35
C GLY A 157 12.26 -18.09 -5.58
N ALA A 158 13.53 -18.43 -5.37
CA ALA A 158 14.43 -18.88 -6.46
C ALA A 158 13.98 -20.23 -7.02
N ALA A 159 13.49 -21.15 -6.18
CA ALA A 159 12.95 -22.42 -6.64
C ALA A 159 11.69 -22.22 -7.52
N LEU A 160 10.79 -21.34 -7.10
CA LEU A 160 9.59 -20.97 -7.87
C LEU A 160 9.97 -20.34 -9.23
N SER A 161 10.91 -19.39 -9.23
CA SER A 161 11.39 -18.77 -10.47
C SER A 161 11.96 -19.83 -11.44
N ARG A 162 12.84 -20.72 -10.97
CA ARG A 162 13.39 -21.80 -11.79
C ARG A 162 12.31 -22.74 -12.34
N ALA A 163 11.31 -23.09 -11.52
CA ALA A 163 10.22 -23.96 -11.94
C ALA A 163 9.38 -23.31 -13.07
N LEU A 164 9.07 -22.01 -12.94
CA LEU A 164 8.30 -21.27 -13.96
C LEU A 164 9.11 -21.06 -15.25
N MET A 165 10.41 -20.79 -15.14
CA MET A 165 11.29 -20.70 -16.32
C MET A 165 11.48 -22.05 -17.01
N ALA A 166 11.54 -23.17 -16.28
CA ALA A 166 11.66 -24.50 -16.85
C ALA A 166 10.47 -24.90 -17.74
N VAL A 167 9.28 -24.37 -17.49
CA VAL A 167 8.10 -24.55 -18.35
C VAL A 167 8.01 -23.49 -19.47
N HIS A 168 9.07 -22.75 -19.74
CA HIS A 168 9.17 -21.71 -20.78
C HIS A 168 8.09 -20.62 -20.64
N MET A 169 7.75 -20.27 -19.40
CA MET A 169 6.77 -19.20 -19.15
C MET A 169 7.32 -17.86 -19.65
N PRO A 170 6.54 -17.07 -20.41
CA PRO A 170 6.95 -15.73 -20.84
C PRO A 170 7.33 -14.87 -19.63
N VAL A 171 8.42 -14.11 -19.72
CA VAL A 171 8.99 -13.33 -18.63
C VAL A 171 7.98 -12.33 -18.03
N LEU A 172 7.12 -11.75 -18.86
CA LEU A 172 6.03 -10.86 -18.44
C LEU A 172 5.07 -11.56 -17.49
N LEU A 173 4.61 -12.76 -17.87
CA LEU A 173 3.69 -13.57 -17.05
C LEU A 173 4.40 -14.10 -15.80
N ALA A 174 5.65 -14.54 -15.94
CA ALA A 174 6.46 -14.97 -14.80
C ALA A 174 6.62 -13.87 -13.75
N GLY A 175 6.90 -12.63 -14.18
CA GLY A 175 6.99 -11.47 -13.30
C GLY A 175 5.71 -11.24 -12.50
N PHE A 176 4.56 -11.31 -13.15
CA PHE A 176 3.27 -11.18 -12.50
C PHE A 176 3.00 -12.33 -11.51
N VAL A 177 3.15 -13.58 -11.95
CA VAL A 177 2.80 -14.78 -11.14
C VAL A 177 3.73 -14.94 -9.93
N ILE A 178 5.05 -14.76 -10.11
CA ILE A 178 6.01 -14.83 -9.00
C ILE A 178 5.70 -13.76 -7.97
N CYS A 179 5.50 -12.51 -8.43
CA CYS A 179 5.22 -11.41 -7.53
C CYS A 179 3.90 -11.61 -6.79
N LEU A 180 2.85 -12.06 -7.47
CA LEU A 180 1.55 -12.37 -6.87
C LEU A 180 1.66 -13.49 -5.82
N ALA A 181 2.39 -14.57 -6.11
CA ALA A 181 2.60 -15.67 -5.17
C ALA A 181 3.40 -15.23 -3.94
N LEU A 182 4.48 -14.47 -4.14
CA LEU A 182 5.26 -13.91 -3.04
C LEU A 182 4.41 -12.92 -2.23
N ARG A 183 3.64 -12.06 -2.87
CA ARG A 183 2.73 -11.12 -2.21
C ARG A 183 1.71 -11.83 -1.35
N ALA A 184 1.05 -12.85 -1.90
CA ALA A 184 0.08 -13.64 -1.16
C ALA A 184 0.70 -14.39 0.03
N SER A 185 1.93 -14.86 -0.08
CA SER A 185 2.58 -15.62 1.00
C SER A 185 3.14 -14.73 2.12
N GLN A 186 3.72 -13.57 1.79
CA GLN A 186 4.47 -12.75 2.74
C GLN A 186 3.80 -11.44 3.15
N GLY A 187 2.75 -11.00 2.44
CA GLY A 187 1.98 -9.81 2.77
C GLY A 187 2.61 -8.46 2.40
N SER A 188 3.89 -8.39 2.00
CA SER A 188 4.57 -7.14 1.67
C SER A 188 4.71 -6.93 0.16
N ALA A 189 4.07 -5.89 -0.38
CA ALA A 189 4.20 -5.53 -1.79
C ALA A 189 5.64 -5.15 -2.16
N THR A 190 6.31 -4.36 -1.32
CA THR A 190 7.68 -3.90 -1.58
C THR A 190 8.66 -5.06 -1.64
N VAL A 191 8.59 -5.99 -0.69
CA VAL A 191 9.47 -7.17 -0.67
C VAL A 191 9.17 -8.07 -1.86
N ALA A 192 7.89 -8.28 -2.20
CA ALA A 192 7.51 -9.08 -3.37
C ALA A 192 8.05 -8.50 -4.67
N ILE A 193 7.95 -7.18 -4.88
CA ILE A 193 8.49 -6.49 -6.06
C ILE A 193 10.01 -6.66 -6.14
N LEU A 194 10.73 -6.31 -5.06
CA LEU A 194 12.19 -6.35 -5.04
C LEU A 194 12.73 -7.77 -5.24
N THR A 195 12.13 -8.74 -4.56
CA THR A 195 12.50 -10.16 -4.71
C THR A 195 12.24 -10.65 -6.12
N THR A 196 11.06 -10.37 -6.69
CA THR A 196 10.73 -10.79 -8.06
C THR A 196 11.66 -10.15 -9.08
N ALA A 197 11.93 -8.85 -8.95
CA ALA A 197 12.85 -8.14 -9.84
C ALA A 197 14.26 -8.76 -9.76
N GLY A 198 14.76 -9.04 -8.57
CA GLY A 198 16.04 -9.72 -8.37
C GLY A 198 16.10 -11.13 -8.96
N LEU A 199 15.00 -11.90 -8.86
CA LEU A 199 14.93 -13.26 -9.42
C LEU A 199 14.89 -13.27 -10.96
N LEU A 200 14.39 -12.22 -11.59
CA LEU A 200 14.21 -12.16 -13.05
C LEU A 200 15.30 -11.34 -13.76
N VAL A 201 16.18 -10.65 -13.03
CA VAL A 201 17.16 -9.72 -13.61
C VAL A 201 18.02 -10.38 -14.71
N ASP A 202 18.53 -11.59 -14.45
CA ASP A 202 19.36 -12.31 -15.41
C ASP A 202 18.56 -12.76 -16.65
N ASN A 203 17.31 -13.19 -16.45
CA ASN A 203 16.41 -13.58 -17.55
C ASN A 203 16.05 -12.38 -18.43
N VAL A 204 15.80 -11.22 -17.81
CA VAL A 204 15.51 -9.97 -18.53
C VAL A 204 16.74 -9.50 -19.29
N ALA A 205 17.93 -9.55 -18.67
CA ALA A 205 19.18 -9.17 -19.33
C ALA A 205 19.51 -10.08 -20.52
N ALA A 206 19.31 -11.39 -20.38
CA ALA A 206 19.53 -12.37 -21.45
C ALA A 206 18.50 -12.27 -22.59
N GLY A 207 17.30 -11.76 -22.31
CA GLY A 207 16.21 -11.65 -23.28
C GLY A 207 16.38 -10.52 -24.31
N GLY A 208 17.33 -9.59 -24.12
CA GLY A 208 17.60 -8.49 -25.05
C GLY A 208 16.43 -7.52 -25.24
N TYR A 209 15.58 -7.37 -24.22
CA TYR A 209 14.40 -6.50 -24.26
C TYR A 209 14.77 -5.02 -24.35
N ASP A 210 14.04 -4.26 -25.13
CA ASP A 210 14.17 -2.81 -25.20
C ASP A 210 13.59 -2.11 -23.95
N ALA A 211 13.77 -0.80 -23.87
CA ALA A 211 13.32 0.00 -22.72
C ALA A 211 11.81 -0.08 -22.47
N LEU A 212 11.00 -0.23 -23.54
CA LEU A 212 9.54 -0.37 -23.42
C LEU A 212 9.15 -1.70 -22.78
N HIS A 213 9.72 -2.79 -23.28
CA HIS A 213 9.45 -4.13 -22.76
C HIS A 213 9.93 -4.28 -21.30
N ILE A 214 11.09 -3.69 -20.95
CA ILE A 214 11.57 -3.66 -19.55
C ILE A 214 10.57 -2.90 -18.66
N ALA A 215 10.04 -1.77 -19.12
CA ALA A 215 9.01 -1.02 -18.38
C ALA A 215 7.71 -1.82 -18.21
N LEU A 216 7.30 -2.57 -19.23
CA LEU A 216 6.12 -3.43 -19.15
C LEU A 216 6.33 -4.61 -18.18
N ILE A 217 7.54 -5.22 -18.14
CA ILE A 217 7.88 -6.24 -17.14
C ILE A 217 7.79 -5.65 -15.72
N ALA A 218 8.34 -4.45 -15.50
CA ALA A 218 8.25 -3.78 -14.21
C ALA A 218 6.79 -3.48 -13.81
N LEU A 219 5.94 -3.08 -14.75
CA LEU A 219 4.49 -2.90 -14.52
C LEU A 219 3.80 -4.22 -14.19
N ALA A 220 4.11 -5.31 -14.88
CA ALA A 220 3.55 -6.63 -14.61
C ALA A 220 3.89 -7.10 -13.18
N ILE A 221 5.15 -6.91 -12.74
CA ILE A 221 5.58 -7.18 -11.37
C ILE A 221 4.80 -6.31 -10.38
N GLY A 222 4.66 -5.00 -10.65
CA GLY A 222 3.90 -4.08 -9.82
C GLY A 222 2.42 -4.45 -9.67
N PHE A 223 1.77 -4.89 -10.76
CA PHE A 223 0.39 -5.37 -10.71
C PHE A 223 0.24 -6.72 -10.00
N GLY A 224 1.25 -7.59 -10.07
CA GLY A 224 1.32 -8.80 -9.24
C GLY A 224 1.35 -8.47 -7.75
N ALA A 225 2.10 -7.42 -7.37
CA ALA A 225 2.18 -6.97 -5.98
C ALA A 225 0.88 -6.33 -5.45
N LEU A 226 -0.03 -5.89 -6.32
CA LEU A 226 -1.33 -5.36 -5.91
C LEU A 226 -2.33 -6.46 -5.56
N GLY A 227 -2.23 -7.63 -6.19
CA GLY A 227 -3.20 -8.70 -6.02
C GLY A 227 -3.09 -9.41 -4.68
N LEU A 228 -4.18 -10.08 -4.29
CA LEU A 228 -4.27 -10.95 -3.12
C LEU A 228 -3.79 -10.31 -1.81
N SER A 229 -4.07 -9.03 -1.61
CA SER A 229 -3.88 -8.37 -0.31
C SER A 229 -4.92 -8.89 0.67
N HIS A 230 -4.49 -9.55 1.75
CA HIS A 230 -5.37 -10.19 2.74
C HIS A 230 -4.79 -10.06 4.16
N VAL A 231 -5.18 -10.92 5.08
CA VAL A 231 -4.88 -10.84 6.52
C VAL A 231 -3.38 -10.79 6.89
N ASN A 232 -2.47 -11.14 6.00
CA ASN A 232 -1.03 -11.02 6.22
C ASN A 232 -0.46 -9.64 5.80
N ASP A 233 -1.29 -8.75 5.28
CA ASP A 233 -0.91 -7.45 4.75
C ASP A 233 -1.32 -6.32 5.71
N GLY A 234 -0.38 -5.46 6.07
CA GLY A 234 -0.67 -4.26 6.86
C GLY A 234 -1.71 -3.34 6.21
N GLY A 235 -1.73 -3.25 4.87
CA GLY A 235 -2.73 -2.47 4.14
C GLY A 235 -4.15 -2.99 4.30
N PHE A 236 -4.33 -4.31 4.43
CA PHE A 236 -5.60 -4.93 4.74
C PHE A 236 -6.12 -4.48 6.12
N TRP A 237 -5.24 -4.51 7.12
CA TRP A 237 -5.61 -4.10 8.48
C TRP A 237 -5.87 -2.61 8.59
N ILE A 238 -5.07 -1.76 7.94
CA ILE A 238 -5.34 -0.32 7.86
C ILE A 238 -6.73 -0.08 7.27
N PHE A 239 -7.06 -0.75 6.16
CA PHE A 239 -8.35 -0.59 5.51
C PHE A 239 -9.50 -1.05 6.41
N THR A 240 -9.43 -2.24 7.00
CA THR A 240 -10.49 -2.79 7.84
C THR A 240 -10.69 -1.98 9.11
N THR A 241 -9.62 -1.55 9.78
CA THR A 241 -9.69 -0.72 10.99
C THR A 241 -10.29 0.65 10.68
N CYS A 242 -9.78 1.35 9.65
CA CYS A 242 -10.30 2.69 9.30
C CYS A 242 -11.75 2.68 8.80
N THR A 243 -12.24 1.56 8.28
CA THR A 243 -13.62 1.44 7.79
C THR A 243 -14.55 0.72 8.77
N GLY A 244 -14.06 0.23 9.90
CA GLY A 244 -14.83 -0.54 10.87
C GLY A 244 -15.37 -1.87 10.31
N LEU A 245 -14.69 -2.46 9.31
CA LEU A 245 -15.13 -3.69 8.67
C LEU A 245 -14.65 -4.92 9.44
N SER A 246 -15.50 -5.95 9.50
CA SER A 246 -15.08 -7.27 9.96
C SER A 246 -14.01 -7.86 9.02
N VAL A 247 -13.20 -8.79 9.53
CA VAL A 247 -12.19 -9.50 8.70
C VAL A 247 -12.85 -10.17 7.48
N GLN A 248 -14.03 -10.74 7.66
CA GLN A 248 -14.76 -11.40 6.57
C GLN A 248 -15.18 -10.41 5.47
N ASP A 249 -15.67 -9.24 5.84
CA ASP A 249 -16.08 -8.20 4.89
C ASP A 249 -14.87 -7.52 4.27
N GLY A 250 -13.79 -7.35 5.01
CA GLY A 250 -12.50 -6.93 4.49
C GLY A 250 -11.97 -7.86 3.40
N LEU A 251 -12.05 -9.18 3.60
CA LEU A 251 -11.67 -10.15 2.57
C LEU A 251 -12.57 -10.06 1.33
N ARG A 252 -13.87 -9.85 1.51
CA ARG A 252 -14.82 -9.71 0.39
C ARG A 252 -14.65 -8.40 -0.38
N ALA A 253 -14.39 -7.30 0.32
CA ALA A 253 -14.25 -5.98 -0.29
C ALA A 253 -12.82 -5.73 -0.76
N TRP A 254 -11.86 -5.68 0.16
CA TRP A 254 -10.48 -5.27 -0.12
C TRP A 254 -9.71 -6.29 -0.96
N THR A 255 -9.73 -7.58 -0.56
CA THR A 255 -8.96 -8.61 -1.27
C THR A 255 -9.48 -8.81 -2.69
N VAL A 256 -10.81 -8.79 -2.87
CA VAL A 256 -11.41 -8.88 -4.21
C VAL A 256 -11.06 -7.66 -5.04
N LEU A 257 -11.19 -6.45 -4.48
CA LEU A 257 -10.88 -5.21 -5.18
C LEU A 257 -9.42 -5.14 -5.63
N THR A 258 -8.48 -5.46 -4.74
CA THR A 258 -7.05 -5.44 -5.05
C THR A 258 -6.69 -6.51 -6.08
N THR A 259 -7.29 -7.70 -6.01
CA THR A 259 -7.08 -8.77 -6.98
C THR A 259 -7.61 -8.40 -8.36
N VAL A 260 -8.82 -7.85 -8.45
CA VAL A 260 -9.40 -7.38 -9.72
C VAL A 260 -8.51 -6.28 -10.34
N ARG A 261 -8.03 -5.33 -9.53
CA ARG A 261 -7.12 -4.26 -10.01
C ARG A 261 -5.78 -4.81 -10.50
N GLY A 262 -5.20 -5.76 -9.77
CA GLY A 262 -3.95 -6.43 -10.16
C GLY A 262 -4.10 -7.17 -11.49
N LEU A 263 -5.16 -7.96 -11.63
CA LEU A 263 -5.45 -8.70 -12.87
C LEU A 263 -5.74 -7.76 -14.04
N ALA A 264 -6.57 -6.74 -13.84
CA ALA A 264 -6.89 -5.77 -14.89
C ALA A 264 -5.64 -5.02 -15.37
N GLY A 265 -4.78 -4.61 -14.44
CA GLY A 265 -3.51 -3.96 -14.75
C GLY A 265 -2.56 -4.88 -15.53
N PHE A 266 -2.45 -6.13 -15.12
CA PHE A 266 -1.66 -7.13 -15.84
C PHE A 266 -2.20 -7.36 -17.27
N LEU A 267 -3.52 -7.54 -17.43
CA LEU A 267 -4.12 -7.75 -18.75
C LEU A 267 -3.90 -6.56 -19.69
N LEU A 268 -4.00 -5.33 -19.18
CA LEU A 268 -3.68 -4.14 -19.95
C LEU A 268 -2.20 -4.07 -20.33
N THR A 269 -1.31 -4.43 -19.40
CA THR A 269 0.13 -4.50 -19.64
C THR A 269 0.46 -5.56 -20.70
N ALA A 270 -0.18 -6.74 -20.62
CA ALA A 270 -0.03 -7.79 -21.61
C ALA A 270 -0.58 -7.39 -22.99
N LEU A 271 -1.69 -6.66 -23.04
CA LEU A 271 -2.21 -6.12 -24.29
C LEU A 271 -1.22 -5.15 -24.94
N VAL A 272 -0.65 -4.22 -24.17
CA VAL A 272 0.38 -3.30 -24.68
C VAL A 272 1.61 -4.07 -25.15
N TRP A 273 2.03 -5.13 -24.43
CA TRP A 273 3.13 -5.99 -24.83
C TRP A 273 2.92 -6.65 -26.19
N LEU A 274 1.69 -7.06 -26.49
CA LEU A 274 1.36 -7.70 -27.78
C LEU A 274 1.28 -6.70 -28.96
N LEU A 275 1.13 -5.41 -28.66
CA LEU A 275 1.01 -4.34 -29.66
C LEU A 275 2.34 -3.60 -29.89
N ALA A 276 3.32 -3.81 -29.03
CA ALA A 276 4.64 -3.18 -29.08
C ALA A 276 5.63 -4.05 -29.85
#